data_d84a0281e214d6a53be5341bbd0d7a54
#
_entry.id   d84a0281e214d6a53be5341bbd0d7a54
#
_cell.length_a   1.000
_cell.length_b   1.000
_cell.length_c   1.000
_cell.angle_alpha   90.00
_cell.angle_beta   90.00
_cell.angle_gamma   90.00
#
_symmetry.space_group_name_H-M   'P 1'
#
loop_
_entity.id
_entity.type
_entity.pdbx_description
1 polymer ?
#
loop_
_entity_poly.entity_id
_entity_poly.type
_entity_poly.pdbx_seq_one_letter_code
_entity_poly.pdbx_strand_id
1 'polypeptide(L)'
;MLHIILYEPEIPQNTGALIRLSANMGAHLHLIHPIAFDLSEKKVRRAGLDYAELANLQEHESLEACLDKIQPNRVFALTTKTTRYYTEPKFENGDAFLFGPETRGLPAEVIESLPEEQRLTIPMMPGGRSLNLANAVSAMAYEAWRQLDFDMNL
;
A
#
# COMPACT_ATOMS: atom_id res chain seq x y z
N MET A 1 2.46 9.90 10.23
CA MET A 1 3.12 8.98 9.29
C MET A 1 2.09 8.17 8.53
N LEU A 2 2.24 8.02 7.24
CA LEU A 2 1.33 7.21 6.41
C LEU A 2 1.79 5.75 6.38
N HIS A 3 0.84 4.84 6.25
CA HIS A 3 1.10 3.40 6.16
C HIS A 3 0.63 2.87 4.81
N ILE A 4 1.46 2.07 4.17
CA ILE A 4 1.14 1.34 2.94
C ILE A 4 1.13 -0.14 3.30
N ILE A 5 0.02 -0.83 3.02
CA ILE A 5 -0.14 -2.26 3.34
C ILE A 5 -0.37 -3.03 2.04
N LEU A 6 0.52 -3.98 1.75
CA LEU A 6 0.40 -4.87 0.60
C LEU A 6 -0.09 -6.23 1.09
N TYR A 7 -1.31 -6.59 0.68
CA TYR A 7 -1.94 -7.85 1.06
C TYR A 7 -1.46 -8.97 0.13
N GLU A 8 -0.66 -9.88 0.66
CA GLU A 8 -0.13 -11.06 -0.04
C GLU A 8 0.47 -10.72 -1.41
N PRO A 9 1.45 -9.81 -1.48
CA PRO A 9 2.02 -9.38 -2.76
C PRO A 9 2.67 -10.56 -3.49
N GLU A 10 2.60 -10.53 -4.83
CA GLU A 10 2.99 -11.65 -5.68
C GLU A 10 4.26 -11.39 -6.51
N ILE A 11 4.49 -10.13 -6.89
CA ILE A 11 5.56 -9.75 -7.83
C ILE A 11 6.67 -9.01 -7.09
N PRO A 12 7.88 -9.61 -6.98
CA PRO A 12 8.96 -9.02 -6.19
C PRO A 12 9.43 -7.65 -6.70
N GLN A 13 9.37 -7.41 -8.01
CA GLN A 13 9.75 -6.12 -8.60
C GLN A 13 8.85 -4.97 -8.10
N ASN A 14 7.55 -5.22 -7.94
CA ASN A 14 6.63 -4.21 -7.39
C ASN A 14 6.98 -3.91 -5.93
N THR A 15 7.21 -4.94 -5.13
CA THR A 15 7.59 -4.74 -3.73
C THR A 15 8.92 -4.00 -3.61
N GLY A 16 9.91 -4.33 -4.45
CA GLY A 16 11.18 -3.61 -4.48
C GLY A 16 11.02 -2.13 -4.79
N ALA A 17 10.22 -1.80 -5.81
CA ALA A 17 9.93 -0.41 -6.15
C ALA A 17 9.23 0.32 -4.99
N LEU A 18 8.33 -0.36 -4.28
CA LEU A 18 7.58 0.24 -3.18
C LEU A 18 8.39 0.40 -1.89
N ILE A 19 9.39 -0.44 -1.68
CA ILE A 19 10.36 -0.22 -0.59
C ILE A 19 11.05 1.12 -0.80
N ARG A 20 11.52 1.40 -2.01
CA ARG A 20 12.16 2.67 -2.34
C ARG A 20 11.21 3.85 -2.25
N LEU A 21 9.99 3.70 -2.78
CA LEU A 21 8.97 4.74 -2.68
C LEU A 21 8.70 5.12 -1.23
N SER A 22 8.47 4.12 -0.39
CA SER A 22 8.17 4.32 1.02
C SER A 22 9.30 5.04 1.75
N ALA A 23 10.55 4.65 1.46
CA ALA A 23 11.72 5.33 2.02
C ALA A 23 11.77 6.80 1.58
N ASN A 24 11.51 7.08 0.31
CA ASN A 24 11.57 8.44 -0.23
C ASN A 24 10.53 9.37 0.38
N MET A 25 9.37 8.86 0.74
CA MET A 25 8.30 9.70 1.31
C MET A 25 8.15 9.56 2.83
N GLY A 26 8.98 8.74 3.46
CA GLY A 26 8.90 8.54 4.91
C GLY A 26 7.69 7.74 5.36
N ALA A 27 7.08 6.94 4.48
CA ALA A 27 5.96 6.07 4.83
C ALA A 27 6.45 4.72 5.36
N HIS A 28 5.60 4.06 6.15
CA HIS A 28 5.84 2.69 6.58
C HIS A 28 5.22 1.72 5.59
N LEU A 29 6.00 0.74 5.14
CA LEU A 29 5.53 -0.32 4.23
C LEU A 29 5.34 -1.62 5.01
N HIS A 30 4.15 -2.21 4.87
CA HIS A 30 3.77 -3.44 5.54
C HIS A 30 3.44 -4.51 4.50
N LEU A 31 4.00 -5.70 4.66
CA LEU A 31 3.73 -6.85 3.80
C LEU A 31 2.98 -7.90 4.61
N ILE A 32 1.86 -8.37 4.09
CA ILE A 32 1.03 -9.39 4.73
C ILE A 32 1.33 -10.75 4.09
N HIS A 33 1.73 -11.71 4.89
CA HIS A 33 1.94 -13.09 4.46
C HIS A 33 0.61 -13.82 4.17
N PRO A 34 0.59 -14.85 3.30
CA PRO A 34 1.75 -15.45 2.65
C PRO A 34 2.30 -14.63 1.48
N ILE A 35 3.61 -14.63 1.34
CA ILE A 35 4.32 -13.95 0.27
C ILE A 35 5.04 -15.02 -0.57
N ALA A 36 4.83 -14.98 -1.90
CA ALA A 36 5.33 -16.03 -2.80
C ALA A 36 6.81 -15.89 -3.18
N PHE A 37 7.49 -14.84 -2.72
CA PHE A 37 8.90 -14.60 -3.03
C PHE A 37 9.69 -14.33 -1.75
N ASP A 38 11.02 -14.39 -1.86
CA ASP A 38 11.94 -14.18 -0.76
C ASP A 38 12.48 -12.73 -0.77
N LEU A 39 12.41 -12.08 0.40
CA LEU A 39 13.02 -10.77 0.63
C LEU A 39 14.44 -10.89 1.17
N SER A 40 15.15 -11.99 0.85
CA SER A 40 16.53 -12.18 1.29
C SER A 40 17.40 -11.00 0.86
N GLU A 41 18.39 -10.71 1.67
CA GLU A 41 19.36 -9.64 1.45
C GLU A 41 19.95 -9.65 0.02
N LYS A 42 20.19 -10.83 -0.54
CA LYS A 42 20.70 -11.00 -1.90
C LYS A 42 19.75 -10.44 -2.96
N LYS A 43 18.44 -10.71 -2.82
CA LYS A 43 17.43 -10.22 -3.78
C LYS A 43 17.19 -8.73 -3.62
N VAL A 44 17.26 -8.23 -2.41
CA VAL A 44 17.16 -6.81 -2.09
C VAL A 44 18.34 -6.05 -2.72
N ARG A 45 19.56 -6.56 -2.61
CA ARG A 45 20.73 -5.97 -3.25
C ARG A 45 20.62 -5.94 -4.77
N ARG A 46 20.07 -6.98 -5.39
CA ARG A 46 19.83 -7.03 -6.84
C ARG A 46 18.83 -5.98 -7.31
N ALA A 47 17.91 -5.59 -6.47
CA ALA A 47 16.96 -4.51 -6.76
C ALA A 47 17.55 -3.12 -6.53
N GLY A 48 18.83 -3.02 -6.13
CA GLY A 48 19.51 -1.76 -5.86
C GLY A 48 19.10 -1.09 -4.56
N LEU A 49 18.51 -1.85 -3.63
CA LEU A 49 18.07 -1.36 -2.34
C LEU A 49 19.17 -1.50 -1.29
N ASP A 50 19.19 -0.59 -0.32
CA ASP A 50 20.13 -0.62 0.79
C ASP A 50 19.41 -0.76 2.15
N TYR A 51 20.17 -0.87 3.23
CA TYR A 51 19.62 -1.03 4.57
C TYR A 51 18.77 0.14 5.04
N ALA A 52 19.11 1.37 4.62
CA ALA A 52 18.34 2.54 5.01
C ALA A 52 16.94 2.52 4.39
N GLU A 53 16.82 2.02 3.15
CA GLU A 53 15.54 1.89 2.46
C GLU A 53 14.64 0.83 3.13
N LEU A 54 15.23 -0.16 3.80
CA LEU A 54 14.51 -1.24 4.49
C LEU A 54 14.06 -0.85 5.91
N ALA A 55 14.49 0.29 6.42
CA ALA A 55 14.24 0.67 7.82
C ALA A 55 12.76 0.75 8.18
N ASN A 56 11.91 1.07 7.20
CA ASN A 56 10.46 1.23 7.41
C ASN A 56 9.65 0.04 6.88
N LEU A 57 10.30 -1.06 6.53
CA LEU A 57 9.63 -2.28 6.06
C LEU A 57 9.32 -3.21 7.23
N GLN A 58 8.07 -3.67 7.31
CA GLN A 58 7.64 -4.66 8.30
C GLN A 58 6.82 -5.76 7.62
N GLU A 59 7.01 -6.99 8.08
CA GLU A 59 6.24 -8.15 7.63
C GLU A 59 5.31 -8.62 8.74
N HIS A 60 4.11 -9.07 8.37
CA HIS A 60 3.07 -9.52 9.31
C HIS A 60 2.48 -10.83 8.85
N GLU A 61 2.12 -11.70 9.79
CA GLU A 61 1.51 -13.00 9.51
C GLU A 61 0.10 -12.89 8.94
N SER A 62 -0.62 -11.80 9.27
CA SER A 62 -1.98 -11.56 8.81
C SER A 62 -2.29 -10.07 8.81
N LEU A 63 -3.35 -9.69 8.10
CA LEU A 63 -3.84 -8.31 8.12
C LEU A 63 -4.28 -7.92 9.53
N GLU A 64 -4.96 -8.81 10.24
CA GLU A 64 -5.40 -8.58 11.62
C GLU A 64 -4.20 -8.26 12.53
N ALA A 65 -3.15 -9.09 12.46
CA ALA A 65 -1.93 -8.86 13.25
C ALA A 65 -1.27 -7.52 12.91
N CYS A 66 -1.26 -7.15 11.63
CA CYS A 66 -0.73 -5.86 11.19
C CYS A 66 -1.52 -4.70 11.79
N LEU A 67 -2.84 -4.71 11.63
CA LEU A 67 -3.70 -3.63 12.13
C LEU A 67 -3.66 -3.51 13.65
N ASP A 68 -3.59 -4.63 14.36
CA ASP A 68 -3.46 -4.64 15.82
C ASP A 68 -2.14 -3.99 16.26
N LYS A 69 -1.07 -4.22 15.51
CA LYS A 69 0.25 -3.69 15.84
C LYS A 69 0.37 -2.20 15.53
N ILE A 70 -0.07 -1.76 14.35
CA ILE A 70 0.14 -0.38 13.91
C ILE A 70 -0.93 0.60 14.37
N GLN A 71 -2.14 0.11 14.68
CA GLN A 71 -3.27 0.93 15.14
C GLN A 71 -3.46 2.18 14.25
N PRO A 72 -3.73 2.01 12.94
CA PRO A 72 -3.82 3.14 12.03
C PRO A 72 -5.02 4.02 12.38
N ASN A 73 -4.97 5.29 11.97
CA ASN A 73 -6.08 6.20 12.14
C ASN A 73 -7.33 5.69 11.39
N ARG A 74 -7.15 5.37 10.10
CA ARG A 74 -8.17 4.75 9.24
C ARG A 74 -7.49 3.83 8.25
N VAL A 75 -8.24 2.84 7.75
CA VAL A 75 -7.78 1.97 6.66
C VAL A 75 -8.62 2.24 5.43
N PHE A 76 -7.98 2.58 4.32
CA PHE A 76 -8.62 2.75 3.02
C PHE A 76 -8.21 1.59 2.11
N ALA A 77 -9.18 0.85 1.58
CA ALA A 77 -8.92 -0.21 0.61
C ALA A 77 -8.95 0.35 -0.81
N LEU A 78 -7.93 0.04 -1.60
CA LEU A 78 -7.89 0.37 -3.02
C LEU A 78 -8.39 -0.84 -3.80
N THR A 79 -9.49 -0.66 -4.54
CA THR A 79 -10.18 -1.73 -5.24
C THR A 79 -10.87 -1.17 -6.49
N THR A 80 -11.07 -2.03 -7.50
CA THR A 80 -11.87 -1.68 -8.68
C THR A 80 -13.37 -1.87 -8.44
N LYS A 81 -13.76 -2.38 -7.27
CA LYS A 81 -15.15 -2.74 -6.94
C LYS A 81 -15.88 -1.63 -6.17
N THR A 82 -15.57 -0.38 -6.47
CA THR A 82 -16.24 0.78 -5.90
C THR A 82 -16.19 1.92 -6.91
N THR A 83 -16.97 2.97 -6.67
CA THR A 83 -17.02 4.14 -7.54
C THR A 83 -16.45 5.41 -6.89
N ARG A 84 -16.08 5.34 -5.61
CA ARG A 84 -15.51 6.47 -4.88
C ARG A 84 -14.05 6.65 -5.29
N TYR A 85 -13.70 7.82 -5.81
CA TYR A 85 -12.34 8.10 -6.25
C TYR A 85 -11.39 8.30 -5.07
N TYR A 86 -10.15 7.89 -5.26
CA TYR A 86 -9.08 7.98 -4.27
C TYR A 86 -8.74 9.41 -3.82
N THR A 87 -9.23 10.40 -4.54
CA THR A 87 -9.02 11.82 -4.24
C THR A 87 -10.11 12.44 -3.37
N GLU A 88 -11.24 11.74 -3.19
CA GLU A 88 -12.40 12.30 -2.48
C GLU A 88 -12.21 12.46 -0.96
N PRO A 89 -11.60 11.49 -0.25
CA PRO A 89 -11.42 11.66 1.18
C PRO A 89 -10.40 12.73 1.51
N LYS A 90 -10.57 13.35 2.67
CA LYS A 90 -9.54 14.19 3.27
C LYS A 90 -8.66 13.30 4.15
N PHE A 91 -7.45 13.02 3.70
CA PHE A 91 -6.54 12.14 4.41
C PHE A 91 -5.88 12.83 5.59
N GLU A 92 -5.48 12.01 6.57
CA GLU A 92 -4.90 12.47 7.82
C GLU A 92 -3.64 11.66 8.15
N ASN A 93 -2.79 12.21 8.98
CA ASN A 93 -1.63 11.50 9.49
C ASN A 93 -2.07 10.23 10.22
N GLY A 94 -1.39 9.12 9.97
CA GLY A 94 -1.73 7.83 10.55
C GLY A 94 -2.70 7.00 9.70
N ASP A 95 -3.17 7.52 8.58
CA ASP A 95 -4.01 6.74 7.66
C ASP A 95 -3.20 5.63 6.97
N ALA A 96 -3.86 4.51 6.72
CA ALA A 96 -3.28 3.35 6.05
C ALA A 96 -4.02 3.08 4.74
N PHE A 97 -3.25 2.67 3.73
CA PHE A 97 -3.76 2.34 2.40
C PHE A 97 -3.47 0.87 2.10
N LEU A 98 -4.52 0.10 1.84
CA LEU A 98 -4.48 -1.34 1.68
C LEU A 98 -4.66 -1.72 0.21
N PHE A 99 -3.72 -2.49 -0.32
CA PHE A 99 -3.69 -2.93 -1.72
C PHE A 99 -3.67 -4.45 -1.79
N GLY A 100 -4.40 -5.01 -2.74
CA GLY A 100 -4.46 -6.45 -2.96
C GLY A 100 -3.31 -7.00 -3.80
N PRO A 101 -3.21 -8.34 -3.86
CA PRO A 101 -2.26 -9.01 -4.73
C PRO A 101 -2.49 -8.63 -6.20
N GLU A 102 -1.41 -8.60 -6.98
CA GLU A 102 -1.41 -8.04 -8.34
C GLU A 102 -2.41 -8.72 -9.27
N THR A 103 -2.59 -10.04 -9.16
CA THR A 103 -3.46 -10.79 -10.08
C THR A 103 -4.90 -10.97 -9.57
N ARG A 104 -5.14 -10.84 -8.26
CA ARG A 104 -6.42 -11.21 -7.64
C ARG A 104 -7.19 -10.04 -7.05
N GLY A 105 -6.51 -8.96 -6.69
CA GLY A 105 -7.10 -7.90 -5.90
C GLY A 105 -7.40 -8.33 -4.46
N LEU A 106 -7.96 -7.45 -3.66
CA LEU A 106 -8.33 -7.76 -2.29
C LEU A 106 -9.50 -8.76 -2.24
N PRO A 107 -9.50 -9.70 -1.28
CA PRO A 107 -10.66 -10.56 -1.05
C PRO A 107 -11.91 -9.75 -0.74
N ALA A 108 -13.07 -10.24 -1.18
CA ALA A 108 -14.35 -9.56 -0.95
C ALA A 108 -14.62 -9.30 0.53
N GLU A 109 -14.33 -10.28 1.39
CA GLU A 109 -14.53 -10.15 2.84
C GLU A 109 -13.67 -9.06 3.46
N VAL A 110 -12.48 -8.80 2.92
CA VAL A 110 -11.61 -7.71 3.39
C VAL A 110 -12.20 -6.37 3.01
N ILE A 111 -12.66 -6.23 1.76
CA ILE A 111 -13.30 -5.00 1.28
C ILE A 111 -14.56 -4.71 2.09
N GLU A 112 -15.40 -5.72 2.30
CA GLU A 112 -16.68 -5.61 2.99
C GLU A 112 -16.52 -5.34 4.50
N SER A 113 -15.36 -5.66 5.07
CA SER A 113 -15.07 -5.37 6.48
C SER A 113 -14.88 -3.88 6.76
N LEU A 114 -14.64 -3.08 5.72
CA LEU A 114 -14.43 -1.63 5.84
C LEU A 114 -15.71 -0.87 5.49
N PRO A 115 -15.95 0.29 6.12
CA PRO A 115 -17.05 1.16 5.72
C PRO A 115 -16.95 1.53 4.24
N GLU A 116 -18.08 1.77 3.59
CA GLU A 116 -18.11 2.09 2.17
C GLU A 116 -17.29 3.32 1.80
N GLU A 117 -17.28 4.34 2.66
CA GLU A 117 -16.49 5.56 2.47
C GLU A 117 -14.97 5.32 2.54
N GLN A 118 -14.53 4.16 3.01
CA GLN A 118 -13.12 3.77 3.05
C GLN A 118 -12.73 2.80 1.94
N ARG A 119 -13.60 2.63 0.93
CA ARG A 119 -13.33 1.84 -0.27
C ARG A 119 -13.13 2.81 -1.43
N LEU A 120 -11.93 2.80 -2.01
CA LEU A 120 -11.52 3.80 -3.00
C LEU A 120 -11.08 3.13 -4.29
N THR A 121 -11.24 3.85 -5.41
CA THR A 121 -10.74 3.41 -6.71
C THR A 121 -9.92 4.51 -7.37
N ILE A 122 -8.92 4.08 -8.13
CA ILE A 122 -8.16 4.98 -9.00
C ILE A 122 -8.83 4.91 -10.38
N PRO A 123 -9.32 6.04 -10.91
CA PRO A 123 -10.09 6.01 -12.15
C PRO A 123 -9.24 5.53 -13.33
N MET A 124 -9.89 4.80 -14.23
CA MET A 124 -9.31 4.33 -15.48
C MET A 124 -10.29 4.57 -16.61
N MET A 125 -9.77 4.73 -17.82
CA MET A 125 -10.61 4.81 -19.00
C MET A 125 -11.36 3.47 -19.21
N PRO A 126 -12.59 3.50 -19.74
CA PRO A 126 -13.34 2.26 -20.04
C PRO A 126 -12.52 1.32 -20.92
N GLY A 127 -12.51 0.02 -20.59
CA GLY A 127 -11.75 -1.00 -21.29
C GLY A 127 -10.25 -1.05 -20.95
N GLY A 128 -9.79 -0.20 -20.05
CA GLY A 128 -8.41 -0.24 -19.58
C GLY A 128 -8.11 -1.49 -18.75
N ARG A 129 -6.84 -1.90 -18.75
CA ARG A 129 -6.36 -2.96 -17.84
C ARG A 129 -6.12 -2.38 -16.47
N SER A 130 -6.11 -3.24 -15.44
CA SER A 130 -5.71 -2.85 -14.09
C SER A 130 -4.34 -2.18 -14.08
N LEU A 131 -4.18 -1.16 -13.26
CA LEU A 131 -2.89 -0.49 -13.10
C LEU A 131 -1.87 -1.45 -12.48
N ASN A 132 -0.60 -1.30 -12.88
CA ASN A 132 0.50 -1.93 -12.17
C ASN A 132 0.43 -1.53 -10.68
N LEU A 133 0.67 -2.48 -9.78
CA LEU A 133 0.54 -2.24 -8.35
C LEU A 133 1.42 -1.09 -7.87
N ALA A 134 2.69 -1.05 -8.29
CA ALA A 134 3.59 0.03 -7.86
C ALA A 134 3.09 1.39 -8.33
N ASN A 135 2.53 1.48 -9.53
CA ASN A 135 1.95 2.72 -10.06
C ASN A 135 0.71 3.13 -9.25
N ALA A 136 -0.18 2.19 -8.94
CA ALA A 136 -1.38 2.46 -8.14
C ALA A 136 -1.02 2.96 -6.74
N VAL A 137 -0.07 2.31 -6.08
CA VAL A 137 0.41 2.71 -4.76
C VAL A 137 1.03 4.10 -4.82
N SER A 138 1.84 4.37 -5.84
CA SER A 138 2.49 5.68 -6.01
C SER A 138 1.46 6.79 -6.15
N ALA A 139 0.44 6.59 -6.98
CA ALA A 139 -0.64 7.56 -7.16
C ALA A 139 -1.35 7.86 -5.84
N MET A 140 -1.76 6.81 -5.12
CA MET A 140 -2.47 6.97 -3.85
C MET A 140 -1.61 7.63 -2.78
N ALA A 141 -0.40 7.15 -2.59
CA ALA A 141 0.47 7.61 -1.53
C ALA A 141 0.86 9.08 -1.72
N TYR A 142 1.20 9.48 -2.95
CA TYR A 142 1.54 10.87 -3.23
C TYR A 142 0.35 11.80 -3.15
N GLU A 143 -0.85 11.35 -3.51
CA GLU A 143 -2.07 12.15 -3.29
C GLU A 143 -2.29 12.42 -1.80
N ALA A 144 -2.17 11.40 -0.97
CA ALA A 144 -2.32 11.58 0.47
C ALA A 144 -1.26 12.52 1.04
N TRP A 145 -0.01 12.35 0.62
CA TRP A 145 1.09 13.19 1.08
C TRP A 145 0.94 14.64 0.59
N ARG A 146 0.48 14.81 -0.65
CA ARG A 146 0.17 16.16 -1.17
C ARG A 146 -0.87 16.86 -0.29
N GLN A 147 -1.93 16.15 0.12
CA GLN A 147 -2.96 16.72 1.00
C GLN A 147 -2.38 17.12 2.36
N LEU A 148 -1.31 16.50 2.80
CA LEU A 148 -0.60 16.82 4.04
C LEU A 148 0.56 17.80 3.80
N ASP A 149 0.51 18.54 2.69
CA ASP A 149 1.49 19.58 2.29
C ASP A 149 2.94 19.03 2.21
N PHE A 150 3.09 17.74 1.86
CA PHE A 150 4.39 17.06 1.79
C PHE A 150 5.20 17.19 3.08
N ASP A 151 4.51 17.16 4.22
CA ASP A 151 5.16 17.25 5.52
C ASP A 151 6.15 16.08 5.71
N MET A 152 7.40 16.43 6.01
CA MET A 152 8.49 15.46 6.19
C MET A 152 8.66 15.04 7.66
N ASN A 153 7.82 15.56 8.55
CA ASN A 153 7.89 15.29 9.99
C ASN A 153 6.71 14.46 10.50
N LEU A 154 5.98 13.83 9.60
CA LEU A 154 4.83 12.99 9.98
C LEU A 154 5.27 11.75 10.75
#